data_ce7271bea9cebda9d9f67f80c0bdec24
#
_entry.id   ce7271bea9cebda9d9f67f80c0bdec24
#
_cell.length_a   1.000
_cell.length_b   1.000
_cell.length_c   1.000
_cell.angle_alpha   90.00
_cell.angle_beta   90.00
_cell.angle_gamma   90.00
#
_symmetry.space_group_name_H-M   'P 1'
#
loop_
_entity.id
_entity.type
_entity.pdbx_description
1 polymer ?
#
loop_
_entity_poly.entity_id
_entity_poly.type
_entity_poly.pdbx_seq_one_letter_code
_entity_poly.pdbx_strand_id
1 'polypeptide(L)'
;MNIALTGASGSIGKELQPFLESLGHPIITISSSIPSNGQSIFSYQDLVRKRIPCKIDAFIHLASLNSNLLEEDIDKEVELTRKILNAMRSLHCTKLIFFSTAKVYGGNSFSRAFFAESSTTNPTCPYSKAKKMCEDLIQLKSAELDLDFTILRLPPFLSQADTSNLGKLLRLAKSGAYIPTFNSGNTNQRSFISFVNIKEVFMALLEGKHASINNIYNLADDQHIALNDLLRIYGDKRILVLPTFVEKLFFKILFVQGILLKLYGNFVIENYKLKNDLDVKLYSTKQAALLHKT
;
A
#
# COMPACT_ATOMS: atom_id res chain seq x y z
N MET A 1 3.32 8.64 -21.76
CA MET A 1 3.57 7.19 -21.70
C MET A 1 2.24 6.46 -21.60
N ASN A 2 2.06 5.37 -22.37
CA ASN A 2 0.90 4.50 -22.20
C ASN A 2 1.14 3.57 -21.00
N ILE A 3 0.29 3.64 -19.99
CA ILE A 3 0.46 2.92 -18.74
C ILE A 3 -0.61 1.85 -18.61
N ALA A 4 -0.20 0.59 -18.48
CA ALA A 4 -1.12 -0.48 -18.11
C ALA A 4 -1.30 -0.50 -16.59
N LEU A 5 -2.54 -0.48 -16.12
CA LEU A 5 -2.89 -0.40 -14.71
C LEU A 5 -3.80 -1.58 -14.32
N THR A 6 -3.40 -2.36 -13.33
CA THR A 6 -4.27 -3.33 -12.66
C THR A 6 -4.73 -2.80 -11.32
N GLY A 7 -5.92 -3.19 -10.87
CA GLY A 7 -6.43 -2.76 -9.57
C GLY A 7 -6.96 -1.32 -9.52
N ALA A 8 -7.35 -0.76 -10.66
CA ALA A 8 -7.94 0.58 -10.77
C ALA A 8 -9.18 0.78 -9.90
N SER A 9 -9.95 -0.28 -9.63
CA SER A 9 -11.15 -0.23 -8.76
C SER A 9 -10.84 -0.25 -7.26
N GLY A 10 -9.59 -0.50 -6.86
CA GLY A 10 -9.14 -0.47 -5.47
C GLY A 10 -9.04 0.94 -4.89
N SER A 11 -8.83 1.03 -3.56
CA SER A 11 -8.75 2.33 -2.86
C SER A 11 -7.69 3.26 -3.44
N ILE A 12 -6.50 2.75 -3.72
CA ILE A 12 -5.42 3.54 -4.34
C ILE A 12 -5.69 3.76 -5.83
N GLY A 13 -6.15 2.73 -6.55
CA GLY A 13 -6.36 2.79 -7.99
C GLY A 13 -7.37 3.85 -8.41
N LYS A 14 -8.44 4.02 -7.65
CA LYS A 14 -9.47 5.04 -7.87
C LYS A 14 -8.95 6.48 -7.79
N GLU A 15 -7.89 6.71 -7.03
CA GLU A 15 -7.25 8.02 -6.93
C GLU A 15 -6.07 8.13 -7.90
N LEU A 16 -5.32 7.04 -8.12
CA LEU A 16 -4.13 7.04 -8.96
C LEU A 16 -4.45 7.14 -10.45
N GLN A 17 -5.48 6.43 -10.94
CA GLN A 17 -5.84 6.48 -12.35
C GLN A 17 -6.16 7.90 -12.83
N PRO A 18 -7.12 8.65 -12.24
CA PRO A 18 -7.43 9.99 -12.70
C PRO A 18 -6.25 10.96 -12.51
N PHE A 19 -5.41 10.75 -11.51
CA PHE A 19 -4.19 11.55 -11.35
C PHE A 19 -3.22 11.34 -12.52
N LEU A 20 -2.93 10.10 -12.91
CA LEU A 20 -2.05 9.80 -14.05
C LEU A 20 -2.62 10.33 -15.37
N GLU A 21 -3.94 10.20 -15.57
CA GLU A 21 -4.65 10.77 -16.72
C GLU A 21 -4.52 12.29 -16.76
N SER A 22 -4.60 12.97 -15.61
CA SER A 22 -4.42 14.43 -15.51
C SER A 22 -3.02 14.90 -15.87
N LEU A 23 -2.01 14.02 -15.75
CA LEU A 23 -0.64 14.25 -16.20
C LEU A 23 -0.45 13.97 -17.70
N GLY A 24 -1.51 13.62 -18.43
CA GLY A 24 -1.46 13.34 -19.86
C GLY A 24 -0.98 11.92 -20.20
N HIS A 25 -1.10 10.95 -19.26
CA HIS A 25 -0.76 9.56 -19.51
C HIS A 25 -2.04 8.76 -19.87
N PRO A 26 -2.13 8.20 -21.09
CA PRO A 26 -3.19 7.26 -21.43
C PRO A 26 -3.12 6.02 -20.54
N ILE A 27 -4.23 5.66 -19.88
CA ILE A 27 -4.30 4.51 -18.98
C ILE A 27 -5.06 3.37 -19.65
N ILE A 28 -4.41 2.20 -19.71
CA ILE A 28 -4.97 0.94 -20.16
C ILE A 28 -5.31 0.12 -18.92
N THR A 29 -6.58 0.09 -18.54
CA THR A 29 -7.01 -0.64 -17.34
C THR A 29 -7.11 -2.13 -17.64
N ILE A 30 -6.47 -2.96 -16.81
CA ILE A 30 -6.55 -4.42 -16.86
C ILE A 30 -7.35 -4.90 -15.65
N SER A 31 -8.45 -5.60 -15.89
CA SER A 31 -9.37 -6.06 -14.84
C SER A 31 -9.87 -7.49 -15.06
N SER A 32 -10.25 -8.17 -14.00
CA SER A 32 -10.97 -9.45 -14.06
C SER A 32 -12.44 -9.28 -14.43
N SER A 33 -13.03 -8.10 -14.17
CA SER A 33 -14.39 -7.76 -14.54
C SER A 33 -14.37 -6.65 -15.59
N ILE A 34 -14.98 -6.88 -16.76
CA ILE A 34 -15.12 -5.88 -17.82
C ILE A 34 -16.49 -5.24 -17.66
N PRO A 35 -16.59 -3.94 -17.35
CA PRO A 35 -17.86 -3.23 -17.41
C PRO A 35 -18.34 -3.12 -18.85
N SER A 36 -19.64 -3.18 -19.05
CA SER A 36 -20.30 -3.09 -20.37
C SER A 36 -20.19 -1.72 -21.06
N ASN A 37 -19.53 -0.76 -20.47
CA ASN A 37 -19.51 0.63 -20.94
C ASN A 37 -18.12 1.06 -21.42
N GLY A 38 -17.81 0.83 -22.68
CA GLY A 38 -16.99 1.69 -23.59
C GLY A 38 -15.65 2.27 -23.16
N GLN A 39 -15.14 1.98 -21.98
CA GLN A 39 -13.81 2.41 -21.53
C GLN A 39 -12.73 1.43 -22.01
N SER A 40 -11.50 1.90 -22.15
CA SER A 40 -10.30 1.10 -22.51
C SER A 40 -9.94 0.09 -21.40
N ILE A 41 -10.88 -0.82 -21.07
CA ILE A 41 -10.72 -1.85 -20.06
C ILE A 41 -10.56 -3.20 -20.76
N PHE A 42 -9.45 -3.85 -20.47
CA PHE A 42 -9.10 -5.14 -21.04
C PHE A 42 -9.08 -6.21 -19.94
N SER A 43 -9.37 -7.44 -20.33
CA SER A 43 -9.22 -8.57 -19.43
C SER A 43 -7.77 -9.04 -19.34
N TYR A 44 -7.45 -9.83 -18.30
CA TYR A 44 -6.15 -10.52 -18.25
C TYR A 44 -5.96 -11.49 -19.43
N GLN A 45 -7.05 -12.01 -20.02
CA GLN A 45 -6.96 -12.83 -21.23
C GLN A 45 -6.58 -12.01 -22.46
N ASP A 46 -7.09 -10.78 -22.57
CA ASP A 46 -6.71 -9.88 -23.68
C ASP A 46 -5.25 -9.47 -23.57
N LEU A 47 -4.76 -9.25 -22.34
CA LEU A 47 -3.34 -8.99 -22.08
C LEU A 47 -2.48 -10.17 -22.55
N VAL A 48 -2.81 -11.41 -22.14
CA VAL A 48 -2.08 -12.62 -22.53
C VAL A 48 -2.16 -12.88 -24.05
N ARG A 49 -3.31 -12.59 -24.68
CA ARG A 49 -3.55 -12.77 -26.12
C ARG A 49 -3.04 -11.60 -26.97
N LYS A 50 -2.34 -10.63 -26.38
CA LYS A 50 -1.82 -9.43 -27.07
C LYS A 50 -2.90 -8.62 -27.80
N ARG A 51 -4.09 -8.54 -27.25
CA ARG A 51 -5.21 -7.78 -27.84
C ARG A 51 -5.24 -6.31 -27.41
N ILE A 52 -4.17 -5.81 -26.79
CA ILE A 52 -4.01 -4.42 -26.43
C ILE A 52 -3.61 -3.64 -27.70
N PRO A 53 -4.36 -2.59 -28.09
CA PRO A 53 -4.21 -1.94 -29.40
C PRO A 53 -3.02 -0.97 -29.47
N CYS A 54 -2.26 -0.79 -28.41
CA CYS A 54 -1.16 0.18 -28.35
C CYS A 54 0.05 -0.40 -27.63
N LYS A 55 1.21 0.22 -27.86
CA LYS A 55 2.41 -0.06 -27.06
C LYS A 55 2.20 0.32 -25.60
N ILE A 56 2.61 -0.52 -24.67
CA ILE A 56 2.65 -0.24 -23.25
C ILE A 56 4.09 0.15 -22.86
N ASP A 57 4.24 1.34 -22.28
CA ASP A 57 5.55 1.88 -21.87
C ASP A 57 5.89 1.53 -20.42
N ALA A 58 4.87 1.40 -19.55
CA ALA A 58 5.05 1.01 -18.16
C ALA A 58 3.83 0.21 -17.66
N PHE A 59 4.07 -0.67 -16.69
CA PHE A 59 3.05 -1.46 -16.03
C PHE A 59 2.97 -1.12 -14.53
N ILE A 60 1.79 -0.75 -14.04
CA ILE A 60 1.53 -0.52 -12.63
C ILE A 60 0.62 -1.63 -12.11
N HIS A 61 1.16 -2.46 -11.21
CA HIS A 61 0.45 -3.60 -10.66
C HIS A 61 0.01 -3.32 -9.22
N LEU A 62 -1.25 -2.84 -9.08
CA LEU A 62 -1.92 -2.63 -7.79
C LEU A 62 -2.80 -3.80 -7.39
N ALA A 63 -3.27 -4.58 -8.36
CA ALA A 63 -4.24 -5.63 -8.12
C ALA A 63 -3.73 -6.66 -7.10
N SER A 64 -4.64 -7.10 -6.26
CA SER A 64 -4.54 -8.28 -5.43
C SER A 64 -5.91 -8.94 -5.42
N LEU A 65 -5.98 -10.26 -5.21
CA LEU A 65 -7.24 -10.97 -5.15
C LEU A 65 -8.14 -10.38 -4.05
N ASN A 66 -7.60 -10.19 -2.85
CA ASN A 66 -8.19 -9.39 -1.78
C ASN A 66 -7.19 -9.23 -0.61
N SER A 67 -7.50 -8.39 0.37
CA SER A 67 -6.66 -8.19 1.58
C SER A 67 -6.82 -9.29 2.64
N ASN A 68 -7.84 -10.15 2.49
CA ASN A 68 -8.17 -11.25 3.40
C ASN A 68 -7.94 -12.60 2.70
N LEU A 69 -6.80 -12.77 2.04
CA LEU A 69 -6.40 -14.01 1.39
C LEU A 69 -6.40 -15.18 2.38
N LEU A 70 -6.86 -16.32 1.93
CA LEU A 70 -6.67 -17.60 2.59
C LEU A 70 -5.34 -18.22 2.15
N GLU A 71 -4.83 -19.21 2.88
CA GLU A 71 -3.57 -19.89 2.50
C GLU A 71 -3.68 -20.52 1.09
N GLU A 72 -4.82 -21.04 0.71
CA GLU A 72 -5.09 -21.63 -0.62
C GLU A 72 -5.12 -20.61 -1.78
N ASP A 73 -5.17 -19.31 -1.48
CA ASP A 73 -5.17 -18.24 -2.48
C ASP A 73 -3.78 -17.69 -2.77
N ILE A 74 -2.77 -18.08 -1.98
CA ILE A 74 -1.40 -17.57 -2.13
C ILE A 74 -0.88 -17.87 -3.54
N ASP A 75 -1.01 -19.11 -4.01
CA ASP A 75 -0.52 -19.50 -5.33
C ASP A 75 -1.27 -18.78 -6.46
N LYS A 76 -2.56 -18.50 -6.28
CA LYS A 76 -3.36 -17.73 -7.25
C LYS A 76 -2.86 -16.28 -7.39
N GLU A 77 -2.49 -15.64 -6.27
CA GLU A 77 -1.92 -14.28 -6.26
C GLU A 77 -0.56 -14.26 -6.97
N VAL A 78 0.30 -15.24 -6.69
CA VAL A 78 1.62 -15.36 -7.33
C VAL A 78 1.47 -15.66 -8.82
N GLU A 79 0.53 -16.52 -9.20
CA GLU A 79 0.25 -16.86 -10.59
C GLU A 79 -0.29 -15.66 -11.38
N LEU A 80 -1.09 -14.80 -10.76
CA LEU A 80 -1.52 -13.54 -11.37
C LEU A 80 -0.32 -12.65 -11.71
N THR A 81 0.61 -12.47 -10.78
CA THR A 81 1.85 -11.73 -11.01
C THR A 81 2.69 -12.38 -12.12
N ARG A 82 2.81 -13.70 -12.14
CA ARG A 82 3.52 -14.44 -13.20
C ARG A 82 2.92 -14.19 -14.59
N LYS A 83 1.58 -14.21 -14.70
CA LYS A 83 0.89 -13.91 -15.97
C LYS A 83 1.18 -12.50 -16.46
N ILE A 84 1.24 -11.53 -15.55
CA ILE A 84 1.59 -10.15 -15.89
C ILE A 84 3.03 -10.06 -16.40
N LEU A 85 4.00 -10.67 -15.73
CA LEU A 85 5.40 -10.68 -16.17
C LEU A 85 5.56 -11.30 -17.55
N ASN A 86 4.89 -12.43 -17.81
CA ASN A 86 4.90 -13.09 -19.12
C ASN A 86 4.26 -12.21 -20.20
N ALA A 87 3.18 -11.50 -19.88
CA ALA A 87 2.54 -10.58 -20.81
C ALA A 87 3.43 -9.37 -21.09
N MET A 88 4.07 -8.80 -20.09
CA MET A 88 5.04 -7.69 -20.24
C MET A 88 6.16 -8.07 -21.20
N ARG A 89 6.76 -9.28 -21.04
CA ARG A 89 7.75 -9.83 -21.99
C ARG A 89 7.20 -9.86 -23.42
N SER A 90 5.98 -10.37 -23.57
CA SER A 90 5.32 -10.51 -24.88
C SER A 90 4.99 -9.18 -25.53
N LEU A 91 4.79 -8.13 -24.75
CA LEU A 91 4.45 -6.75 -25.18
C LEU A 91 5.71 -5.86 -25.23
N HIS A 92 6.89 -6.41 -24.96
CA HIS A 92 8.16 -5.66 -24.86
C HIS A 92 8.08 -4.46 -23.89
N CYS A 93 7.31 -4.61 -22.80
CA CYS A 93 7.22 -3.64 -21.72
C CYS A 93 8.21 -4.04 -20.61
N THR A 94 9.19 -3.20 -20.35
CA THR A 94 10.27 -3.50 -19.38
C THR A 94 10.10 -2.77 -18.04
N LYS A 95 9.23 -1.76 -17.93
CA LYS A 95 9.05 -0.99 -16.69
C LYS A 95 7.90 -1.51 -15.85
N LEU A 96 8.17 -1.93 -14.61
CA LEU A 96 7.18 -2.42 -13.65
C LEU A 96 7.21 -1.62 -12.35
N ILE A 97 6.07 -1.09 -11.94
CA ILE A 97 5.85 -0.59 -10.58
C ILE A 97 4.90 -1.56 -9.88
N PHE A 98 5.39 -2.24 -8.84
CA PHE A 98 4.62 -3.23 -8.09
C PHE A 98 4.28 -2.74 -6.69
N PHE A 99 3.00 -2.77 -6.33
CA PHE A 99 2.53 -2.43 -4.99
C PHE A 99 2.52 -3.65 -4.08
N SER A 100 3.50 -3.66 -3.18
CA SER A 100 3.65 -4.62 -2.11
C SER A 100 3.10 -4.05 -0.79
N THR A 101 3.42 -4.66 0.31
CA THR A 101 2.95 -4.27 1.64
C THR A 101 4.08 -4.28 2.66
N ALA A 102 4.07 -3.32 3.59
CA ALA A 102 4.98 -3.34 4.73
C ALA A 102 4.77 -4.57 5.65
N LYS A 103 3.60 -5.24 5.58
CA LYS A 103 3.36 -6.48 6.33
C LYS A 103 4.32 -7.63 5.98
N VAL A 104 5.12 -7.51 4.91
CA VAL A 104 6.20 -8.47 4.62
C VAL A 104 7.25 -8.52 5.73
N TYR A 105 7.43 -7.45 6.49
CA TYR A 105 8.33 -7.41 7.64
C TYR A 105 7.81 -8.15 8.87
N GLY A 106 6.50 -8.41 8.96
CA GLY A 106 5.87 -9.09 10.08
C GLY A 106 4.68 -8.36 10.66
N GLY A 107 4.36 -8.66 11.91
CA GLY A 107 3.25 -8.07 12.65
C GLY A 107 3.65 -6.88 13.51
N ASN A 108 2.65 -6.25 14.12
CA ASN A 108 2.84 -5.21 15.12
C ASN A 108 3.52 -5.78 16.38
N SER A 109 4.22 -4.93 17.12
CA SER A 109 4.88 -5.29 18.39
C SER A 109 4.63 -4.21 19.45
N PHE A 110 4.55 -4.60 20.72
CA PHE A 110 4.56 -3.65 21.84
C PHE A 110 5.96 -3.10 22.12
N SER A 111 7.00 -3.82 21.71
CA SER A 111 8.35 -3.29 21.61
C SER A 111 8.48 -2.39 20.38
N ARG A 112 9.61 -1.69 20.28
CA ARG A 112 9.88 -0.82 19.15
C ARG A 112 10.03 -1.67 17.87
N ALA A 113 9.10 -1.51 16.92
CA ALA A 113 9.14 -2.16 15.61
C ALA A 113 9.39 -1.10 14.52
N PHE A 114 10.66 -1.01 14.08
CA PHE A 114 11.11 -0.12 13.03
C PHE A 114 11.77 -0.96 11.94
N PHE A 115 11.36 -0.74 10.69
CA PHE A 115 11.81 -1.52 9.55
C PHE A 115 12.32 -0.63 8.42
N ALA A 116 13.57 -0.85 8.02
CA ALA A 116 14.14 -0.34 6.78
C ALA A 116 14.00 -1.40 5.68
N GLU A 117 14.30 -1.04 4.42
CA GLU A 117 14.25 -1.98 3.29
C GLU A 117 15.22 -3.15 3.46
N SER A 118 16.32 -2.96 4.20
CA SER A 118 17.29 -3.99 4.56
C SER A 118 16.87 -4.91 5.68
N SER A 119 15.76 -4.61 6.38
CA SER A 119 15.25 -5.45 7.48
C SER A 119 14.79 -6.81 6.96
N THR A 120 15.06 -7.86 7.76
CA THR A 120 14.61 -9.22 7.46
C THR A 120 13.08 -9.26 7.35
N THR A 121 12.59 -9.88 6.30
CA THR A 121 11.16 -10.10 6.11
C THR A 121 10.69 -11.34 6.86
N ASN A 122 9.53 -11.23 7.54
CA ASN A 122 8.88 -12.33 8.27
C ASN A 122 7.35 -12.24 8.11
N PRO A 123 6.81 -12.52 6.91
CA PRO A 123 5.38 -12.37 6.64
C PRO A 123 4.55 -13.35 7.48
N THR A 124 3.57 -12.84 8.23
CA THR A 124 2.80 -13.60 9.23
C THR A 124 1.37 -13.93 8.83
N CYS A 125 0.87 -13.40 7.70
CA CYS A 125 -0.46 -13.71 7.20
C CYS A 125 -0.42 -14.08 5.71
N PRO A 126 -1.43 -14.80 5.18
CA PRO A 126 -1.46 -15.25 3.77
C PRO A 126 -1.21 -14.12 2.78
N TYR A 127 -1.85 -12.96 2.99
CA TYR A 127 -1.66 -11.79 2.15
C TYR A 127 -0.19 -11.31 2.09
N SER A 128 0.48 -11.22 3.25
CA SER A 128 1.88 -10.78 3.28
C SER A 128 2.84 -11.84 2.73
N LYS A 129 2.53 -13.13 2.92
CA LYS A 129 3.28 -14.25 2.31
C LYS A 129 3.18 -14.18 0.79
N ALA A 130 1.96 -14.06 0.25
CA ALA A 130 1.73 -13.93 -1.18
C ALA A 130 2.47 -12.73 -1.79
N LYS A 131 2.38 -11.56 -1.16
CA LYS A 131 3.08 -10.35 -1.63
C LYS A 131 4.60 -10.53 -1.61
N LYS A 132 5.16 -11.16 -0.55
CA LYS A 132 6.61 -11.48 -0.51
C LYS A 132 7.01 -12.45 -1.63
N MET A 133 6.23 -13.49 -1.87
CA MET A 133 6.50 -14.41 -2.98
C MET A 133 6.41 -13.72 -4.36
N CYS A 134 5.51 -12.74 -4.52
CA CYS A 134 5.47 -11.92 -5.72
C CYS A 134 6.72 -11.03 -5.86
N GLU A 135 7.21 -10.41 -4.77
CA GLU A 135 8.47 -9.66 -4.77
C GLU A 135 9.64 -10.55 -5.21
N ASP A 136 9.74 -11.76 -4.64
CA ASP A 136 10.80 -12.73 -4.97
C ASP A 136 10.71 -13.17 -6.44
N LEU A 137 9.51 -13.41 -6.95
CA LEU A 137 9.30 -13.76 -8.36
C LEU A 137 9.72 -12.63 -9.29
N ILE A 138 9.40 -11.37 -8.98
CA ILE A 138 9.80 -10.20 -9.77
C ILE A 138 11.32 -10.09 -9.80
N GLN A 139 11.97 -10.17 -8.63
CA GLN A 139 13.43 -10.10 -8.53
C GLN A 139 14.13 -11.26 -9.28
N LEU A 140 13.61 -12.48 -9.13
CA LEU A 140 14.15 -13.65 -9.83
C LEU A 140 14.05 -13.50 -11.35
N LYS A 141 12.95 -12.95 -11.84
CA LYS A 141 12.68 -12.81 -13.27
C LYS A 141 13.25 -11.54 -13.89
N SER A 142 13.75 -10.60 -13.09
CA SER A 142 14.20 -9.30 -13.59
C SER A 142 15.31 -9.40 -14.65
N ALA A 143 16.34 -10.21 -14.40
CA ALA A 143 17.45 -10.39 -15.33
C ALA A 143 17.02 -11.14 -16.62
N GLU A 144 16.14 -12.17 -16.49
CA GLU A 144 15.63 -12.94 -17.63
C GLU A 144 14.75 -12.08 -18.55
N LEU A 145 14.01 -11.13 -17.99
CA LEU A 145 13.03 -10.32 -18.71
C LEU A 145 13.53 -8.91 -19.08
N ASP A 146 14.78 -8.60 -18.79
CA ASP A 146 15.33 -7.24 -18.90
C ASP A 146 14.39 -6.21 -18.22
N LEU A 147 13.95 -6.55 -17.01
CA LEU A 147 12.90 -5.85 -16.29
C LEU A 147 13.49 -4.78 -15.38
N ASP A 148 13.07 -3.54 -15.59
CA ASP A 148 13.28 -2.41 -14.68
C ASP A 148 12.09 -2.34 -13.71
N PHE A 149 12.28 -2.79 -12.47
CA PHE A 149 11.23 -2.83 -11.49
C PHE A 149 11.42 -1.85 -10.33
N THR A 150 10.30 -1.32 -9.86
CA THR A 150 10.18 -0.62 -8.59
C THR A 150 9.14 -1.33 -7.72
N ILE A 151 9.56 -1.88 -6.58
CA ILE A 151 8.68 -2.49 -5.60
C ILE A 151 8.42 -1.47 -4.49
N LEU A 152 7.16 -1.12 -4.26
CA LEU A 152 6.73 -0.19 -3.22
C LEU A 152 6.06 -0.96 -2.09
N ARG A 153 6.68 -0.99 -0.89
CA ARG A 153 6.12 -1.57 0.33
C ARG A 153 5.34 -0.53 1.09
N LEU A 154 4.01 -0.65 1.10
CA LEU A 154 3.12 0.33 1.70
C LEU A 154 2.64 -0.08 3.09
N PRO A 155 2.61 0.86 4.07
CA PRO A 155 1.82 0.74 5.28
C PRO A 155 0.33 0.94 4.97
N PRO A 156 -0.59 0.94 5.96
CA PRO A 156 -1.99 1.22 5.72
C PRO A 156 -2.22 2.56 5.01
N PHE A 157 -3.04 2.53 3.95
CA PHE A 157 -3.41 3.71 3.17
C PHE A 157 -4.47 4.54 3.88
N LEU A 158 -4.26 5.84 3.98
CA LEU A 158 -5.20 6.80 4.58
C LEU A 158 -6.19 7.28 3.52
N SER A 159 -7.30 6.58 3.39
CA SER A 159 -8.42 7.01 2.56
C SER A 159 -9.73 6.99 3.35
N GLN A 160 -10.54 8.02 3.18
CA GLN A 160 -11.88 8.07 3.77
C GLN A 160 -12.86 7.14 3.06
N ALA A 161 -12.63 6.88 1.78
CA ALA A 161 -13.39 5.93 0.97
C ALA A 161 -12.98 4.47 1.24
N ASP A 162 -11.91 4.24 2.01
CA ASP A 162 -11.39 2.92 2.31
C ASP A 162 -12.38 2.08 3.12
N THR A 163 -12.68 0.89 2.64
CA THR A 163 -13.52 -0.10 3.32
C THR A 163 -12.79 -0.92 4.39
N SER A 164 -11.49 -0.69 4.55
CA SER A 164 -10.64 -1.35 5.56
C SER A 164 -11.11 -1.02 7.00
N ASN A 165 -10.59 -1.76 7.95
CA ASN A 165 -10.85 -1.50 9.37
C ASN A 165 -10.36 -0.11 9.80
N LEU A 166 -9.26 0.39 9.21
CA LEU A 166 -8.78 1.75 9.45
C LEU A 166 -9.78 2.78 8.89
N GLY A 167 -10.24 2.63 7.65
CA GLY A 167 -11.23 3.50 7.05
C GLY A 167 -12.54 3.54 7.84
N LYS A 168 -13.01 2.38 8.35
CA LYS A 168 -14.17 2.31 9.26
C LYS A 168 -13.94 3.09 10.54
N LEU A 169 -12.76 2.96 11.15
CA LEU A 169 -12.37 3.64 12.38
C LEU A 169 -12.30 5.17 12.17
N LEU A 170 -11.73 5.63 11.06
CA LEU A 170 -11.67 7.05 10.73
C LEU A 170 -13.07 7.64 10.48
N ARG A 171 -13.95 6.91 9.79
CA ARG A 171 -15.36 7.33 9.63
C ARG A 171 -16.10 7.41 10.97
N LEU A 172 -15.87 6.44 11.86
CA LEU A 172 -16.43 6.48 13.21
C LEU A 172 -15.91 7.68 13.99
N ALA A 173 -14.63 8.01 13.88
CA ALA A 173 -14.07 9.22 14.47
C ALA A 173 -14.76 10.49 13.95
N LYS A 174 -14.99 10.57 12.64
CA LYS A 174 -15.69 11.71 12.00
C LYS A 174 -17.17 11.84 12.40
N SER A 175 -17.86 10.74 12.63
CA SER A 175 -19.28 10.78 13.04
C SER A 175 -19.52 11.38 14.42
N GLY A 176 -18.43 11.71 15.15
CA GLY A 176 -18.50 12.28 16.47
C GLY A 176 -18.76 11.26 17.58
N ALA A 177 -18.63 9.97 17.29
CA ALA A 177 -18.71 8.91 18.29
C ALA A 177 -17.52 8.96 19.26
N TYR A 178 -17.76 8.62 20.53
CA TYR A 178 -16.68 8.45 21.49
C TYR A 178 -15.91 7.14 21.19
N ILE A 179 -14.60 7.27 20.97
CA ILE A 179 -13.74 6.12 20.71
C ILE A 179 -12.94 5.83 21.99
N PRO A 180 -13.18 4.67 22.65
CA PRO A 180 -12.37 4.29 23.79
C PRO A 180 -10.95 3.94 23.34
N THR A 181 -9.95 4.51 23.99
CA THR A 181 -8.54 4.25 23.73
C THR A 181 -7.78 4.06 25.04
N PHE A 182 -6.59 3.45 24.94
CA PHE A 182 -5.68 3.34 26.08
C PHE A 182 -4.63 4.45 26.03
N ASN A 183 -4.18 4.88 27.23
CA ASN A 183 -3.07 5.83 27.33
C ASN A 183 -1.75 5.05 27.30
N SER A 184 -1.34 4.65 26.12
CA SER A 184 -0.21 3.74 25.94
C SER A 184 1.17 4.44 25.89
N GLY A 185 1.27 5.69 26.30
CA GLY A 185 2.55 6.45 26.27
C GLY A 185 3.14 6.53 24.86
N ASN A 186 4.42 6.15 24.68
CA ASN A 186 5.11 6.08 23.39
C ASN A 186 4.80 4.81 22.57
N THR A 187 3.78 4.05 22.92
CA THR A 187 3.31 2.91 22.13
C THR A 187 2.35 3.37 21.05
N ASN A 188 1.99 2.47 20.14
CA ASN A 188 1.05 2.75 19.05
C ASN A 188 1.56 3.70 17.97
N GLN A 189 2.90 3.74 17.78
CA GLN A 189 3.51 4.49 16.69
C GLN A 189 3.36 3.71 15.39
N ARG A 190 2.81 4.37 14.35
CA ARG A 190 2.53 3.73 13.06
C ARG A 190 2.88 4.60 11.90
N SER A 191 3.41 3.98 10.88
CA SER A 191 3.47 4.57 9.55
C SER A 191 2.13 4.39 8.84
N PHE A 192 1.78 5.39 8.08
CA PHE A 192 0.67 5.40 7.13
C PHE A 192 1.18 5.93 5.79
N ILE A 193 0.38 5.81 4.77
CA ILE A 193 0.61 6.45 3.48
C ILE A 193 -0.65 7.20 3.04
N SER A 194 -0.48 8.43 2.66
CA SER A 194 -1.51 9.31 2.11
C SER A 194 -1.38 9.42 0.60
N PHE A 195 -2.48 9.73 -0.08
CA PHE A 195 -2.45 9.86 -1.54
C PHE A 195 -1.57 11.03 -2.01
N VAL A 196 -1.49 12.11 -1.24
CA VAL A 196 -0.61 13.24 -1.59
C VAL A 196 0.85 12.79 -1.75
N ASN A 197 1.34 11.93 -0.88
CA ASN A 197 2.70 11.40 -0.96
C ASN A 197 2.87 10.36 -2.07
N ILE A 198 1.83 9.57 -2.37
CA ILE A 198 1.83 8.71 -3.57
C ILE A 198 2.01 9.55 -4.83
N LYS A 199 1.31 10.69 -4.95
CA LYS A 199 1.48 11.61 -6.09
C LYS A 199 2.91 12.11 -6.24
N GLU A 200 3.52 12.60 -5.16
CA GLU A 200 4.92 13.09 -5.19
C GLU A 200 5.88 12.01 -5.69
N VAL A 201 5.75 10.79 -5.18
CA VAL A 201 6.61 9.67 -5.60
C VAL A 201 6.36 9.29 -7.05
N PHE A 202 5.10 9.27 -7.50
CA PHE A 202 4.81 8.95 -8.90
C PHE A 202 5.31 10.02 -9.87
N MET A 203 5.22 11.30 -9.53
CA MET A 203 5.84 12.36 -10.34
C MET A 203 7.34 12.12 -10.52
N ALA A 204 8.06 11.83 -9.43
CA ALA A 204 9.49 11.55 -9.51
C ALA A 204 9.83 10.29 -10.34
N LEU A 205 9.07 9.20 -10.15
CA LEU A 205 9.26 7.95 -10.90
C LEU A 205 8.99 8.12 -12.40
N LEU A 206 8.00 8.92 -12.78
CA LEU A 206 7.61 9.15 -14.18
C LEU A 206 8.56 10.15 -14.88
N GLU A 207 9.10 11.12 -14.15
CA GLU A 207 10.12 12.04 -14.68
C GLU A 207 11.44 11.36 -15.00
N GLY A 208 11.71 10.20 -14.43
CA GLY A 208 12.91 9.39 -14.70
C GLY A 208 14.23 10.02 -14.25
N LYS A 209 14.20 11.08 -13.46
CA LYS A 209 15.38 11.86 -13.08
C LYS A 209 16.32 11.14 -12.13
N HIS A 210 15.82 10.18 -11.35
CA HIS A 210 16.56 9.58 -10.23
C HIS A 210 16.31 8.08 -10.03
N ALA A 211 15.63 7.41 -10.94
CA ALA A 211 15.28 6.00 -10.77
C ALA A 211 16.51 5.12 -10.85
N SER A 212 17.05 4.71 -9.71
CA SER A 212 17.90 3.54 -9.68
C SER A 212 17.06 2.33 -10.07
N ILE A 213 17.54 1.61 -11.07
CA ILE A 213 16.91 0.41 -11.64
C ILE A 213 16.85 -0.68 -10.56
N ASN A 214 15.74 -1.44 -10.51
CA ASN A 214 15.60 -2.63 -9.67
C ASN A 214 15.66 -2.37 -8.15
N ASN A 215 14.78 -1.51 -7.69
CA ASN A 215 14.72 -1.14 -6.28
C ASN A 215 13.45 -1.56 -5.55
N ILE A 216 13.63 -1.78 -4.24
CA ILE A 216 12.56 -1.90 -3.26
C ILE A 216 12.59 -0.65 -2.39
N TYR A 217 11.43 -0.03 -2.19
CA TYR A 217 11.26 1.14 -1.33
C TYR A 217 10.13 0.96 -0.34
N ASN A 218 10.34 1.45 0.86
CA ASN A 218 9.27 1.70 1.80
C ASN A 218 8.59 3.03 1.44
N LEU A 219 7.33 2.95 1.03
CA LEU A 219 6.53 4.13 0.67
C LEU A 219 5.60 4.49 1.82
N ALA A 220 6.03 5.42 2.68
CA ALA A 220 5.27 5.92 3.82
C ALA A 220 5.32 7.45 3.88
N ASP A 221 4.38 8.06 4.59
CA ASP A 221 4.44 9.47 4.95
C ASP A 221 5.73 9.78 5.73
N ASP A 222 6.20 11.03 5.71
CA ASP A 222 7.52 11.41 6.24
C ASP A 222 7.70 11.12 7.74
N GLN A 223 6.62 11.26 8.51
CA GLN A 223 6.63 10.97 9.94
C GLN A 223 5.49 10.04 10.32
N HIS A 224 5.83 9.06 11.15
CA HIS A 224 4.84 8.21 11.78
C HIS A 224 4.02 8.99 12.83
N ILE A 225 2.87 8.46 13.22
CA ILE A 225 1.97 9.07 14.18
C ILE A 225 1.39 8.02 15.12
N ALA A 226 1.09 8.39 16.35
CA ALA A 226 0.27 7.56 17.20
C ALA A 226 -1.17 7.47 16.66
N LEU A 227 -1.77 6.28 16.66
CA LEU A 227 -3.15 6.11 16.18
C LEU A 227 -4.12 7.03 16.93
N ASN A 228 -3.91 7.22 18.22
CA ASN A 228 -4.73 8.14 19.03
C ASN A 228 -4.67 9.59 18.52
N ASP A 229 -3.50 10.06 18.11
CA ASP A 229 -3.33 11.41 17.57
C ASP A 229 -3.96 11.54 16.18
N LEU A 230 -3.83 10.48 15.36
CA LEU A 230 -4.54 10.42 14.08
C LEU A 230 -6.06 10.51 14.28
N LEU A 231 -6.61 9.74 15.21
CA LEU A 231 -8.04 9.77 15.53
C LEU A 231 -8.50 11.14 16.05
N ARG A 232 -7.67 11.86 16.83
CA ARG A 232 -7.96 13.23 17.28
C ARG A 232 -8.04 14.23 16.11
N ILE A 233 -7.21 14.06 15.09
CA ILE A 233 -7.26 14.90 13.89
C ILE A 233 -8.61 14.72 13.17
N TYR A 234 -9.11 13.49 13.06
CA TYR A 234 -10.36 13.19 12.37
C TYR A 234 -11.62 13.38 13.22
N GLY A 235 -11.54 13.18 14.54
CA GLY A 235 -12.70 13.07 15.45
C GLY A 235 -12.90 14.22 16.42
N ASP A 236 -12.33 15.40 16.18
CA ASP A 236 -12.52 16.60 17.01
C ASP A 236 -12.42 16.36 18.54
N LYS A 237 -11.43 15.57 18.96
CA LYS A 237 -11.09 15.28 20.37
C LYS A 237 -12.05 14.35 21.14
N ARG A 238 -13.02 13.70 20.53
CA ARG A 238 -13.95 12.78 21.22
C ARG A 238 -13.33 11.40 21.49
N ILE A 239 -12.11 11.39 22.00
CA ILE A 239 -11.40 10.17 22.40
C ILE A 239 -11.54 10.02 23.92
N LEU A 240 -12.12 8.89 24.34
CA LEU A 240 -12.19 8.52 25.74
C LEU A 240 -10.95 7.68 26.11
N VAL A 241 -10.04 8.29 26.86
CA VAL A 241 -8.85 7.57 27.36
C VAL A 241 -9.25 6.74 28.56
N LEU A 242 -9.15 5.42 28.44
CA LEU A 242 -9.46 4.51 29.54
C LEU A 242 -8.33 4.51 30.60
N PRO A 243 -8.68 4.34 31.90
CA PRO A 243 -7.68 4.28 32.97
C PRO A 243 -6.70 3.11 32.78
N THR A 244 -5.46 3.29 33.24
CA THR A 244 -4.38 2.29 33.10
C THR A 244 -4.65 0.95 33.78
N PHE A 245 -5.49 0.92 34.82
CA PHE A 245 -5.86 -0.36 35.44
C PHE A 245 -6.76 -1.21 34.54
N VAL A 246 -7.63 -0.56 33.73
CA VAL A 246 -8.46 -1.23 32.70
C VAL A 246 -7.55 -1.81 31.63
N GLU A 247 -6.57 -1.04 31.16
CA GLU A 247 -5.56 -1.50 30.22
C GLU A 247 -4.86 -2.77 30.73
N LYS A 248 -4.32 -2.74 31.96
CA LYS A 248 -3.65 -3.89 32.59
C LYS A 248 -4.55 -5.12 32.71
N LEU A 249 -5.83 -4.93 32.98
CA LEU A 249 -6.81 -6.03 33.03
C LEU A 249 -7.00 -6.68 31.65
N PHE A 250 -7.19 -5.85 30.62
CA PHE A 250 -7.35 -6.34 29.23
C PHE A 250 -6.11 -7.07 28.72
N PHE A 251 -4.89 -6.58 29.05
CA PHE A 251 -3.64 -7.23 28.67
C PHE A 251 -3.42 -8.60 29.33
N LYS A 252 -4.11 -8.94 30.40
CA LYS A 252 -4.04 -10.27 31.03
C LYS A 252 -4.87 -11.31 30.29
N ILE A 253 -5.79 -10.94 29.42
CA ILE A 253 -6.66 -11.86 28.69
C ILE A 253 -6.00 -12.20 27.34
N LEU A 254 -5.46 -13.42 27.19
CA LEU A 254 -4.71 -13.87 26.01
C LEU A 254 -5.45 -13.63 24.68
N PHE A 255 -6.77 -13.87 24.63
CA PHE A 255 -7.58 -13.63 23.45
C PHE A 255 -7.60 -12.13 23.06
N VAL A 256 -7.62 -11.24 24.05
CA VAL A 256 -7.66 -9.79 23.85
C VAL A 256 -6.29 -9.25 23.43
N GLN A 257 -5.18 -9.90 23.86
CA GLN A 257 -3.82 -9.46 23.51
C GLN A 257 -3.60 -9.39 22.00
N GLY A 258 -4.11 -10.35 21.21
CA GLY A 258 -3.98 -10.34 19.77
C GLY A 258 -4.72 -9.16 19.11
N ILE A 259 -5.88 -8.78 19.64
CA ILE A 259 -6.65 -7.61 19.19
C ILE A 259 -5.93 -6.32 19.60
N LEU A 260 -5.47 -6.26 20.86
CA LEU A 260 -4.74 -5.11 21.37
C LEU A 260 -3.42 -4.87 20.61
N LEU A 261 -2.71 -5.95 20.27
CA LEU A 261 -1.49 -5.84 19.46
C LEU A 261 -1.78 -5.26 18.08
N LYS A 262 -2.87 -5.69 17.44
CA LYS A 262 -3.30 -5.13 16.15
C LYS A 262 -3.72 -3.67 16.24
N LEU A 263 -4.32 -3.24 17.36
CA LEU A 263 -4.82 -1.88 17.56
C LEU A 263 -3.77 -0.93 18.16
N TYR A 264 -2.92 -1.43 19.08
CA TYR A 264 -2.00 -0.60 19.88
C TYR A 264 -0.53 -0.97 19.72
N GLY A 265 -0.17 -2.00 18.97
CA GLY A 265 1.22 -2.32 18.67
C GLY A 265 1.86 -1.31 17.73
N ASN A 266 3.17 -1.10 17.90
CA ASN A 266 3.98 -0.27 17.01
C ASN A 266 4.22 -0.98 15.68
N PHE A 267 4.25 -0.20 14.60
CA PHE A 267 4.67 -0.65 13.28
C PHE A 267 5.12 0.55 12.45
N VAL A 268 6.41 0.78 12.37
CA VAL A 268 7.00 1.92 11.68
C VAL A 268 7.93 1.42 10.58
N ILE A 269 7.79 1.95 9.39
CA ILE A 269 8.73 1.75 8.29
C ILE A 269 9.45 3.07 7.99
N GLU A 270 10.74 2.97 7.72
CA GLU A 270 11.59 4.10 7.34
C GLU A 270 11.49 4.32 5.83
N ASN A 271 11.44 5.58 5.39
CA ASN A 271 11.35 5.97 3.99
C ASN A 271 12.57 6.77 3.51
N TYR A 272 13.67 6.69 4.27
CA TYR A 272 14.87 7.46 4.00
C TYR A 272 15.48 7.13 2.63
N LYS A 273 15.56 5.84 2.28
CA LYS A 273 16.08 5.39 0.99
C LYS A 273 15.28 5.99 -0.17
N LEU A 274 13.94 5.88 -0.12
CA LEU A 274 13.06 6.42 -1.14
C LEU A 274 13.25 7.93 -1.32
N LYS A 275 13.29 8.70 -0.21
CA LYS A 275 13.45 10.16 -0.27
C LYS A 275 14.78 10.56 -0.91
N ASN A 276 15.85 9.87 -0.58
CA ASN A 276 17.16 10.18 -1.13
C ASN A 276 17.31 9.80 -2.60
N ASP A 277 16.88 8.56 -2.95
CA ASP A 277 17.05 8.05 -4.32
C ASP A 277 16.16 8.81 -5.31
N LEU A 278 14.99 9.29 -4.90
CA LEU A 278 14.04 10.00 -5.75
C LEU A 278 14.06 11.53 -5.56
N ASP A 279 14.85 12.05 -4.65
CA ASP A 279 14.91 13.49 -4.27
C ASP A 279 13.51 14.09 -4.01
N VAL A 280 12.68 13.36 -3.26
CA VAL A 280 11.30 13.77 -2.96
C VAL A 280 11.15 14.25 -1.53
N LYS A 281 10.33 15.30 -1.35
CA LYS A 281 9.87 15.77 -0.04
C LYS A 281 8.48 15.24 0.21
N LEU A 282 8.31 14.50 1.31
CA LEU A 282 7.04 13.92 1.68
C LEU A 282 6.40 14.71 2.84
N TYR A 283 5.09 14.78 2.82
CA TYR A 283 4.30 15.32 3.93
C TYR A 283 4.28 14.34 5.10
N SER A 284 4.34 14.84 6.33
CA SER A 284 4.06 14.01 7.50
C SER A 284 2.61 13.53 7.49
N THR A 285 2.31 12.40 8.15
CA THR A 285 0.93 11.89 8.27
C THR A 285 -0.03 12.96 8.84
N LYS A 286 0.45 13.79 9.77
CA LYS A 286 -0.34 14.88 10.33
C LYS A 286 -0.69 15.96 9.28
N GLN A 287 0.29 16.38 8.50
CA GLN A 287 0.07 17.36 7.42
C GLN A 287 -0.86 16.81 6.35
N ALA A 288 -0.62 15.57 5.89
CA ALA A 288 -1.45 14.90 4.91
C ALA A 288 -2.91 14.74 5.39
N ALA A 289 -3.12 14.36 6.65
CA ALA A 289 -4.46 14.22 7.22
C ALA A 289 -5.22 15.57 7.31
N LEU A 290 -4.51 16.68 7.54
CA LEU A 290 -5.11 18.02 7.53
C LEU A 290 -5.50 18.46 6.11
N LEU A 291 -4.69 18.16 5.09
CA LEU A 291 -5.02 18.42 3.69
C LEU A 291 -6.26 17.66 3.21
N HIS A 292 -6.51 16.47 3.76
CA HIS A 292 -7.72 15.68 3.46
C HIS A 292 -8.98 16.19 4.18
N LYS A 293 -8.85 17.09 5.15
CA LYS A 293 -9.97 17.60 5.94
C LYS A 293 -10.60 18.85 5.30
N THR A 294 -9.83 19.55 4.47
CA THR A 294 -10.28 20.69 3.63
C THR A 294 -10.91 20.19 2.35
#